data_d7ac5e3218ed9089bd3486634653536c
#
_entry.id   d7ac5e3218ed9089bd3486634653536c
#
_cell.length_a   1.000
_cell.length_b   1.000
_cell.length_c   1.000
_cell.angle_alpha   90.00
_cell.angle_beta   90.00
_cell.angle_gamma   90.00
#
_symmetry.space_group_name_H-M   'P 1'
#
loop_
_entity.id
_entity.type
_entity.pdbx_description
1 polymer ?
#
loop_
_entity_poly.entity_id
_entity_poly.type
_entity_poly.pdbx_seq_one_letter_code
_entity_poly.pdbx_strand_id
1 'polypeptide(L)'
;MSWLKEVQVNKTEEKVYLMDLEYHVFAELPCSTEFYPGYNDKGEPRSNPDDGVYKDSCWVDIDYPDQDDFCMAYGYAYLNIDDRGRALHGGGSILGEEDALSPFQSRLVPTEGCIRMFNADVWWLCQHWRRSVQAGISPIVHVVS
;
A
#
# COMPACT_ATOMS: atom_id res chain seq x y z
N MET A 1 22.14 -6.35 2.77
CA MET A 1 20.80 -5.84 3.07
C MET A 1 20.60 -4.53 2.32
N SER A 2 19.57 -4.47 1.48
CA SER A 2 19.34 -3.29 0.63
C SER A 2 18.61 -2.18 1.37
N TRP A 3 19.02 -0.92 1.11
CA TRP A 3 18.25 0.24 1.55
C TRP A 3 17.16 0.53 0.53
N LEU A 4 15.96 0.81 0.99
CA LEU A 4 14.82 1.12 0.12
C LEU A 4 14.90 2.58 -0.35
N LYS A 5 14.94 2.79 -1.66
CA LYS A 5 14.90 4.11 -2.29
C LYS A 5 13.58 4.40 -2.98
N GLU A 6 13.01 3.41 -3.66
CA GLU A 6 11.78 3.60 -4.42
C GLU A 6 10.83 2.43 -4.23
N VAL A 7 9.56 2.74 -4.03
CA VAL A 7 8.45 1.80 -4.10
C VAL A 7 7.74 2.09 -5.42
N GLN A 8 7.92 1.22 -6.41
CA GLN A 8 7.25 1.37 -7.70
C GLN A 8 5.96 0.55 -7.71
N VAL A 9 4.84 1.23 -7.89
CA VAL A 9 3.54 0.57 -8.05
C VAL A 9 3.23 0.49 -9.54
N ASN A 10 3.26 -0.71 -10.09
CA ASN A 10 2.90 -0.95 -11.50
C ASN A 10 1.43 -1.39 -11.57
N LYS A 11 0.57 -0.50 -12.05
CA LYS A 11 -0.87 -0.73 -12.08
C LYS A 11 -1.29 -1.79 -13.10
N THR A 12 -0.58 -1.88 -14.22
CA THR A 12 -0.90 -2.86 -15.27
C THR A 12 -0.51 -4.27 -14.85
N GLU A 13 0.68 -4.43 -14.27
CA GLU A 13 1.16 -5.73 -13.80
C GLU A 13 0.57 -6.15 -12.47
N GLU A 14 -0.05 -5.23 -11.74
CA GLU A 14 -0.53 -5.43 -10.37
C GLU A 14 0.58 -5.94 -9.44
N LYS A 15 1.69 -5.22 -9.45
CA LYS A 15 2.87 -5.52 -8.66
C LYS A 15 3.48 -4.27 -8.05
N VAL A 16 4.10 -4.47 -6.89
CA VAL A 16 4.89 -3.46 -6.20
C VAL A 16 6.34 -3.92 -6.23
N TYR A 17 7.20 -3.12 -6.84
CA TYR A 17 8.64 -3.38 -6.90
C TYR A 17 9.35 -2.51 -5.89
N LEU A 18 10.25 -3.10 -5.12
CA LEU A 18 11.11 -2.36 -4.20
C LEU A 18 12.49 -2.23 -4.81
N MET A 19 12.98 -1.00 -4.89
CA MET A 19 14.25 -0.67 -5.51
C MET A 19 15.22 -0.09 -4.48
N ASP A 20 16.49 -0.46 -4.63
CA ASP A 20 17.58 0.03 -3.78
C ASP A 20 18.11 1.41 -4.25
N LEU A 21 19.21 1.86 -3.63
CA LEU A 21 19.81 3.17 -3.95
C LEU A 21 20.33 3.27 -5.38
N GLU A 22 20.58 2.15 -6.05
CA GLU A 22 21.03 2.09 -7.44
C GLU A 22 19.88 1.77 -8.41
N TYR A 23 18.64 1.79 -7.90
CA TYR A 23 17.41 1.46 -8.62
C TYR A 23 17.37 0.01 -9.15
N HIS A 24 18.08 -0.89 -8.47
CA HIS A 24 17.92 -2.33 -8.70
C HIS A 24 16.74 -2.86 -7.91
N VAL A 25 15.91 -3.68 -8.55
CA VAL A 25 14.78 -4.33 -7.88
C VAL A 25 15.29 -5.43 -6.97
N PHE A 26 14.97 -5.36 -5.68
CA PHE A 26 15.32 -6.40 -4.72
C PHE A 26 14.11 -7.15 -4.17
N ALA A 27 12.90 -6.71 -4.47
CA ALA A 27 11.67 -7.40 -4.10
C ALA A 27 10.55 -7.09 -5.08
N GLU A 28 9.68 -8.06 -5.27
CA GLU A 28 8.49 -7.98 -6.10
C GLU A 28 7.33 -8.55 -5.31
N LEU A 29 6.30 -7.73 -5.06
CA LEU A 29 5.17 -8.10 -4.21
C LEU A 29 3.87 -7.95 -5.00
N PRO A 30 2.92 -8.87 -4.84
CA PRO A 30 1.63 -8.76 -5.51
C PRO A 30 0.78 -7.64 -4.90
N CYS A 31 -0.03 -7.01 -5.73
CA CYS A 31 -1.04 -6.06 -5.27
C CYS A 31 -2.30 -6.17 -6.13
N SER A 32 -3.38 -5.56 -5.66
CA SER A 32 -4.59 -5.38 -6.46
C SER A 32 -4.83 -3.90 -6.67
N THR A 33 -5.09 -3.54 -7.92
CA THR A 33 -5.48 -2.20 -8.34
C THR A 33 -6.98 -2.09 -8.58
N GLU A 34 -7.72 -3.17 -8.37
CA GLU A 34 -9.18 -3.17 -8.53
C GLU A 34 -9.83 -2.20 -7.54
N PHE A 35 -10.84 -1.48 -8.01
CA PHE A 35 -11.63 -0.60 -7.16
C PHE A 35 -13.11 -0.68 -7.55
N TYR A 36 -13.97 -0.41 -6.56
CA TYR A 36 -15.40 -0.36 -6.79
C TYR A 36 -15.74 0.85 -7.67
N PRO A 37 -16.60 0.68 -8.69
CA PRO A 37 -17.00 1.80 -9.54
C PRO A 37 -17.83 2.82 -8.76
N GLY A 38 -17.92 4.03 -9.30
CA GLY A 38 -18.72 5.09 -8.72
C GLY A 38 -17.88 6.26 -8.22
N TYR A 39 -18.43 6.96 -7.24
CA TYR A 39 -17.84 8.20 -6.71
C TYR A 39 -17.52 8.05 -5.23
N ASN A 40 -16.50 8.78 -4.77
CA ASN A 40 -16.16 8.85 -3.36
C ASN A 40 -17.08 9.86 -2.64
N ASP A 41 -16.88 10.04 -1.33
CA ASP A 41 -17.69 10.93 -0.50
C ASP A 41 -17.60 12.40 -0.91
N LYS A 42 -16.55 12.76 -1.65
CA LYS A 42 -16.35 14.13 -2.15
C LYS A 42 -16.91 14.33 -3.56
N GLY A 43 -17.60 13.34 -4.12
CA GLY A 43 -18.16 13.42 -5.46
C GLY A 43 -17.14 13.24 -6.60
N GLU A 44 -15.94 12.77 -6.28
CA GLU A 44 -14.91 12.47 -7.28
C GLU A 44 -15.04 11.03 -7.77
N PRO A 45 -14.80 10.74 -9.06
CA PRO A 45 -14.78 9.37 -9.55
C PRO A 45 -13.70 8.56 -8.81
N ARG A 46 -14.06 7.35 -8.38
CA ARG A 46 -13.07 6.45 -7.78
C ARG A 46 -12.05 6.05 -8.84
N SER A 47 -10.78 6.10 -8.45
CA SER A 47 -9.67 5.73 -9.35
C SER A 47 -8.43 5.47 -8.49
N ASN A 48 -7.47 4.74 -9.06
CA ASN A 48 -6.15 4.58 -8.45
C ASN A 48 -5.36 5.89 -8.52
N PRO A 49 -4.29 6.02 -7.73
CA PRO A 49 -3.37 7.16 -7.87
C PRO A 49 -2.89 7.29 -9.32
N ASP A 50 -2.79 8.52 -9.79
CA ASP A 50 -2.28 8.80 -11.14
C ASP A 50 -0.80 8.43 -11.24
N ASP A 51 -0.35 8.13 -12.46
CA ASP A 51 1.07 7.93 -12.73
C ASP A 51 1.87 9.16 -12.31
N GLY A 52 2.98 8.95 -11.65
CA GLY A 52 3.82 10.04 -11.18
C GLY A 52 4.70 9.64 -10.01
N VAL A 53 5.53 10.59 -9.59
CA VAL A 53 6.43 10.44 -8.44
C VAL A 53 5.85 11.20 -7.26
N TYR A 54 5.68 10.49 -6.14
CA TYR A 54 5.12 11.02 -4.90
C TYR A 54 6.22 11.03 -3.83
N LYS A 55 6.59 12.21 -3.35
CA LYS A 55 7.72 12.43 -2.45
C LYS A 55 7.30 12.61 -0.98
N ASP A 56 6.02 12.89 -0.75
CA ASP A 56 5.50 13.21 0.58
C ASP A 56 4.74 12.04 1.22
N SER A 57 4.96 10.83 0.71
CA SER A 57 4.32 9.62 1.25
C SER A 57 4.85 9.31 2.64
N CYS A 58 3.97 8.88 3.52
CA CYS A 58 4.34 8.51 4.88
C CYS A 58 3.49 7.35 5.39
N TRP A 59 4.07 6.55 6.28
CA TRP A 59 3.38 5.45 6.92
C TRP A 59 2.56 5.92 8.11
N VAL A 60 1.38 5.34 8.22
CA VAL A 60 0.51 5.49 9.38
C VAL A 60 0.30 4.11 9.97
N ASP A 61 0.62 3.96 11.26
CA ASP A 61 0.37 2.72 12.00
C ASP A 61 -1.11 2.61 12.32
N ILE A 62 -1.60 1.39 12.22
CA ILE A 62 -2.91 1.01 12.70
C ILE A 62 -2.70 0.17 13.95
N ASP A 63 -3.49 0.42 14.99
CA ASP A 63 -3.33 -0.21 16.31
C ASP A 63 -3.79 -1.68 16.23
N TYR A 64 -2.90 -2.50 15.70
CA TYR A 64 -3.13 -3.93 15.55
C TYR A 64 -2.72 -4.66 16.85
N PRO A 65 -3.50 -5.58 17.38
CA PRO A 65 -4.65 -6.24 16.73
C PRO A 65 -6.02 -5.65 17.08
N ASP A 66 -6.13 -4.34 17.14
CA ASP A 66 -7.41 -3.69 17.38
C ASP A 66 -8.41 -4.09 16.27
N GLN A 67 -9.51 -4.72 16.64
CA GLN A 67 -10.40 -5.39 15.71
C GLN A 67 -11.61 -4.54 15.37
N ASP A 68 -11.38 -3.26 15.15
CA ASP A 68 -12.41 -2.35 14.66
C ASP A 68 -12.56 -2.41 13.14
N ASP A 69 -13.58 -1.72 12.62
CA ASP A 69 -13.86 -1.68 11.19
C ASP A 69 -12.69 -1.08 10.40
N PHE A 70 -11.95 -0.15 11.01
CA PHE A 70 -10.82 0.50 10.36
C PHE A 70 -9.66 -0.49 10.15
N CYS A 71 -9.31 -1.29 11.16
CA CYS A 71 -8.30 -2.33 11.04
C CYS A 71 -8.68 -3.37 9.99
N MET A 72 -9.95 -3.80 9.97
CA MET A 72 -10.41 -4.75 8.97
C MET A 72 -10.33 -4.19 7.56
N ALA A 73 -10.56 -2.90 7.38
CA ALA A 73 -10.51 -2.26 6.06
C ALA A 73 -9.08 -2.03 5.56
N TYR A 74 -8.14 -1.73 6.44
CA TYR A 74 -6.80 -1.26 6.06
C TYR A 74 -5.66 -2.18 6.50
N GLY A 75 -5.89 -3.10 7.44
CA GLY A 75 -4.87 -4.04 7.92
C GLY A 75 -3.94 -3.43 8.96
N TYR A 76 -2.64 -3.65 8.86
CA TYR A 76 -1.65 -3.34 9.90
C TYR A 76 -1.09 -1.92 9.83
N ALA A 77 -0.99 -1.37 8.65
CA ALA A 77 -0.47 -0.03 8.40
C ALA A 77 -0.83 0.39 6.98
N TYR A 78 -0.78 1.70 6.71
CA TYR A 78 -0.94 2.16 5.34
C TYR A 78 0.08 3.24 4.99
N LEU A 79 0.51 3.23 3.73
CA LEU A 79 1.38 4.26 3.16
C LEU A 79 0.52 5.21 2.33
N ASN A 80 0.30 6.41 2.85
CA ASN A 80 -0.46 7.42 2.12
C ASN A 80 0.34 7.88 0.90
N ILE A 81 -0.28 7.85 -0.29
CA ILE A 81 0.42 8.16 -1.54
C ILE A 81 0.15 9.61 -1.96
N ASP A 82 -1.12 10.01 -2.07
CA ASP A 82 -1.49 11.31 -2.61
C ASP A 82 -2.39 12.11 -1.67
N ASP A 83 -2.73 13.33 -2.07
CA ASP A 83 -3.59 14.24 -1.29
C ASP A 83 -5.07 13.86 -1.31
N ARG A 84 -5.47 12.91 -2.15
CA ARG A 84 -6.83 12.35 -2.15
C ARG A 84 -7.00 11.21 -1.14
N GLY A 85 -5.96 10.89 -0.37
CA GLY A 85 -6.00 9.84 0.64
C GLY A 85 -5.88 8.43 0.07
N ARG A 86 -5.41 8.26 -1.15
CA ARG A 86 -5.17 6.94 -1.72
C ARG A 86 -3.84 6.39 -1.23
N ALA A 87 -3.83 5.13 -0.85
CA ALA A 87 -2.73 4.54 -0.09
C ALA A 87 -2.46 3.10 -0.51
N LEU A 88 -1.26 2.61 -0.15
CA LEU A 88 -0.97 1.17 -0.09
C LEU A 88 -1.42 0.67 1.27
N HIS A 89 -2.24 -0.37 1.32
CA HIS A 89 -2.67 -0.98 2.58
C HIS A 89 -3.12 -2.43 2.40
N GLY A 90 -3.34 -3.09 3.51
CA GLY A 90 -3.86 -4.45 3.53
C GLY A 90 -5.35 -4.52 3.84
N GLY A 91 -5.74 -5.47 4.67
CA GLY A 91 -7.10 -5.66 5.11
C GLY A 91 -8.04 -6.16 4.02
N GLY A 92 -9.31 -5.84 4.18
CA GLY A 92 -10.38 -6.24 3.28
C GLY A 92 -11.62 -6.65 4.07
N SER A 93 -12.44 -5.69 4.50
CA SER A 93 -13.59 -5.94 5.39
C SER A 93 -14.55 -7.01 4.89
N ILE A 94 -14.73 -7.11 3.56
CA ILE A 94 -15.63 -8.08 2.96
C ILE A 94 -15.19 -9.53 3.20
N LEU A 95 -13.89 -9.75 3.53
CA LEU A 95 -13.37 -11.09 3.83
C LEU A 95 -13.80 -11.61 5.20
N GLY A 96 -14.31 -10.74 6.07
CA GLY A 96 -14.58 -11.04 7.47
C GLY A 96 -13.35 -10.83 8.35
N GLU A 97 -13.56 -10.72 9.66
CA GLU A 97 -12.54 -10.30 10.62
C GLU A 97 -11.29 -11.18 10.59
N GLU A 98 -11.48 -12.49 10.67
CA GLU A 98 -10.36 -13.44 10.75
C GLU A 98 -9.46 -13.36 9.51
N ASP A 99 -10.07 -13.38 8.33
CA ASP A 99 -9.33 -13.35 7.06
C ASP A 99 -8.74 -11.96 6.80
N ALA A 100 -9.51 -10.90 7.03
CA ALA A 100 -9.05 -9.53 6.80
C ALA A 100 -7.81 -9.17 7.63
N LEU A 101 -7.69 -9.74 8.83
CA LEU A 101 -6.57 -9.47 9.76
C LEU A 101 -5.48 -10.55 9.70
N SER A 102 -5.64 -11.57 8.87
CA SER A 102 -4.62 -12.60 8.65
C SER A 102 -3.37 -11.99 8.00
N PRO A 103 -2.16 -12.52 8.28
CA PRO A 103 -0.95 -12.08 7.58
C PRO A 103 -1.06 -12.19 6.06
N PHE A 104 -1.69 -13.25 5.58
CA PHE A 104 -1.99 -13.43 4.17
C PHE A 104 -3.49 -13.69 4.02
N GLN A 105 -4.21 -12.67 3.60
CA GLN A 105 -5.64 -12.79 3.30
C GLN A 105 -5.86 -13.82 2.19
N SER A 106 -7.03 -14.46 2.16
CA SER A 106 -7.34 -15.48 1.14
C SER A 106 -7.31 -14.91 -0.29
N ARG A 107 -7.54 -13.61 -0.44
CA ARG A 107 -7.47 -12.91 -1.72
C ARG A 107 -7.35 -11.41 -1.48
N LEU A 108 -6.93 -10.67 -2.51
CA LEU A 108 -6.87 -9.22 -2.49
C LEU A 108 -8.16 -8.65 -3.10
N VAL A 109 -9.06 -8.18 -2.23
CA VAL A 109 -10.36 -7.65 -2.66
C VAL A 109 -10.26 -6.20 -3.13
N PRO A 110 -11.21 -5.70 -3.95
CA PRO A 110 -11.21 -4.32 -4.41
C PRO A 110 -11.26 -3.28 -3.28
N THR A 111 -10.82 -2.07 -3.58
CA THR A 111 -10.83 -0.92 -2.68
C THR A 111 -11.72 0.20 -3.23
N GLU A 112 -11.66 1.37 -2.63
CA GLU A 112 -12.28 2.59 -3.17
C GLU A 112 -11.30 3.45 -4.00
N GLY A 113 -10.17 2.87 -4.43
CA GLY A 113 -9.13 3.53 -5.22
C GLY A 113 -7.72 3.32 -4.69
N CYS A 114 -7.58 2.81 -3.48
CA CYS A 114 -6.30 2.43 -2.90
C CYS A 114 -5.72 1.20 -3.60
N ILE A 115 -4.48 0.89 -3.28
CA ILE A 115 -3.76 -0.29 -3.76
C ILE A 115 -3.70 -1.29 -2.60
N ARG A 116 -4.33 -2.45 -2.77
CA ARG A 116 -4.36 -3.47 -1.73
C ARG A 116 -3.20 -4.44 -1.87
N MET A 117 -2.57 -4.73 -0.73
CA MET A 117 -1.51 -5.73 -0.61
C MET A 117 -1.86 -6.71 0.50
N PHE A 118 -1.14 -7.83 0.58
CA PHE A 118 -1.25 -8.71 1.74
C PHE A 118 -0.70 -8.02 2.99
N ASN A 119 -1.33 -8.27 4.13
CA ASN A 119 -0.94 -7.64 5.40
C ASN A 119 0.54 -7.83 5.74
N ALA A 120 1.05 -9.06 5.58
CA ALA A 120 2.46 -9.35 5.85
C ALA A 120 3.40 -8.57 4.92
N ASP A 121 3.03 -8.41 3.67
CA ASP A 121 3.82 -7.67 2.69
C ASP A 121 3.85 -6.17 3.00
N VAL A 122 2.70 -5.60 3.35
CA VAL A 122 2.60 -4.20 3.79
C VAL A 122 3.48 -3.97 5.02
N TRP A 123 3.41 -4.87 6.01
CA TRP A 123 4.20 -4.75 7.23
C TRP A 123 5.70 -4.81 6.95
N TRP A 124 6.11 -5.75 6.11
CA TRP A 124 7.50 -5.89 5.71
C TRP A 124 8.00 -4.66 4.96
N LEU A 125 7.20 -4.12 4.02
CA LEU A 125 7.51 -2.89 3.30
C LEU A 125 7.64 -1.71 4.27
N CYS A 126 6.73 -1.59 5.22
CA CYS A 126 6.74 -0.54 6.24
C CYS A 126 8.06 -0.56 7.03
N GLN A 127 8.53 -1.74 7.43
CA GLN A 127 9.79 -1.87 8.17
C GLN A 127 10.98 -1.43 7.32
N HIS A 128 11.03 -1.82 6.05
CA HIS A 128 12.08 -1.40 5.13
C HIS A 128 12.09 0.11 4.92
N TRP A 129 10.92 0.70 4.71
CA TRP A 129 10.77 2.14 4.54
C TRP A 129 11.30 2.90 5.76
N ARG A 130 10.83 2.54 6.94
CA ARG A 130 11.23 3.21 8.19
C ARG A 130 12.70 3.09 8.47
N ARG A 131 13.27 1.92 8.24
CA ARG A 131 14.71 1.73 8.43
C ARG A 131 15.52 2.63 7.49
N SER A 132 15.09 2.76 6.26
CA SER A 132 15.73 3.65 5.29
C SER A 132 15.62 5.11 5.69
N VAL A 133 14.46 5.55 6.17
CA VAL A 133 14.26 6.90 6.70
C VAL A 133 15.18 7.16 7.89
N GLN A 134 15.33 6.22 8.80
CA GLN A 134 16.23 6.33 9.95
C GLN A 134 17.70 6.44 9.52
N ALA A 135 18.06 5.88 8.38
CA ALA A 135 19.40 5.96 7.81
C ALA A 135 19.62 7.24 6.99
N GLY A 136 18.66 8.16 6.95
CA GLY A 136 18.76 9.41 6.23
C GLY A 136 18.37 9.35 4.76
N ILE A 137 17.78 8.24 4.31
CA ILE A 137 17.27 8.08 2.95
C ILE A 137 15.83 8.62 2.91
N SER A 138 15.47 9.25 1.80
CA SER A 138 14.08 9.70 1.55
C SER A 138 13.47 8.83 0.45
N PRO A 139 12.80 7.71 0.83
CA PRO A 139 12.16 6.87 -0.16
C PRO A 139 11.02 7.62 -0.86
N ILE A 140 10.74 7.23 -2.09
CA ILE A 140 9.64 7.77 -2.88
C ILE A 140 8.69 6.65 -3.32
N VAL A 141 7.46 7.03 -3.65
CA VAL A 141 6.52 6.16 -4.35
C VAL A 141 6.46 6.61 -5.80
N HIS A 142 6.61 5.68 -6.72
CA HIS A 142 6.51 5.93 -8.16
C HIS A 142 5.40 5.05 -8.72
N VAL A 143 4.30 5.67 -9.16
CA VAL A 143 3.16 4.96 -9.75
C VAL A 143 3.34 4.96 -11.26
N VAL A 144 3.28 3.78 -11.88
CA VAL A 144 3.39 3.59 -13.32
C VAL A 144 2.25 2.70 -13.83
N SER A 145 2.01 2.74 -15.13
CA SER A 145 1.01 1.90 -15.80
C SER A 145 1.66 0.87 -16.72
#